data_312d183768217db21d12b093813474f7
#
_entry.id   312d183768217db21d12b093813474f7
#
_cell.length_a   1.000
_cell.length_b   1.000
_cell.length_c   1.000
_cell.angle_alpha   90.00
_cell.angle_beta   90.00
_cell.angle_gamma   90.00
#
_symmetry.space_group_name_H-M   'P 1'
#
loop_
_entity.id
_entity.type
_entity.pdbx_description
1 polymer ?
#
loop_
_entity_poly.entity_id
_entity_poly.type
_entity_poly.pdbx_seq_one_letter_code
_entity_poly.pdbx_strand_id
1 'polypeptide(L)'
;FAKNAINAVGYAIFDIKNLDLQAVQRLPAVYPESKSEVARPVPLGGSKELHVSDLPPVEPLVFNNLQAQSGSSVFRHHSSAFVGSEIYEHLDRVRMDNEYETCIVQGDRVALKCLGVTKIDKGICAFGQGSSNWYHWVAEYLPTVLLSQHLPSAYAGYPLLVPEAALTVPSFKDTLDL
;
A
#
# COMPACT_ATOMS: atom_id res chain seq x y z
N PHE A 1 -16.61 -19.35 -1.52
CA PHE A 1 -16.03 -19.81 -0.24
C PHE A 1 -17.12 -20.41 0.63
N ALA A 2 -16.95 -21.68 1.08
CA ALA A 2 -17.85 -22.23 2.10
C ALA A 2 -17.53 -21.53 3.44
N LYS A 3 -18.47 -20.69 3.90
CA LYS A 3 -18.31 -19.79 5.06
C LYS A 3 -17.82 -20.55 6.32
N ASN A 4 -18.21 -21.81 6.47
CA ASN A 4 -17.83 -22.67 7.60
C ASN A 4 -16.37 -23.19 7.53
N ALA A 5 -15.83 -23.43 6.34
CA ALA A 5 -14.46 -23.91 6.19
C ALA A 5 -13.44 -22.80 6.50
N ILE A 6 -13.75 -21.57 6.15
CA ILE A 6 -12.87 -20.42 6.36
C ILE A 6 -12.83 -20.00 7.83
N ASN A 7 -13.96 -20.02 8.53
CA ASN A 7 -14.02 -19.76 9.98
C ASN A 7 -13.22 -20.79 10.80
N ALA A 8 -13.16 -22.06 10.33
CA ALA A 8 -12.38 -23.10 11.00
C ALA A 8 -10.86 -22.89 10.91
N VAL A 9 -10.39 -22.04 9.98
CA VAL A 9 -8.96 -21.75 9.76
C VAL A 9 -8.57 -20.36 10.26
N GLY A 10 -9.46 -19.63 10.91
CA GLY A 10 -9.17 -18.31 11.48
C GLY A 10 -9.21 -17.15 10.47
N TYR A 11 -9.97 -17.28 9.37
CA TYR A 11 -10.21 -16.20 8.41
C TYR A 11 -11.58 -15.56 8.61
N ALA A 12 -11.68 -14.27 8.30
CA ALA A 12 -12.92 -13.55 8.16
C ALA A 12 -13.08 -13.04 6.71
N ILE A 13 -14.30 -13.10 6.19
CA ILE A 13 -14.61 -12.68 4.82
C ILE A 13 -15.22 -11.29 4.84
N PHE A 14 -14.76 -10.43 3.95
CA PHE A 14 -15.21 -9.06 3.77
C PHE A 14 -15.50 -8.78 2.29
N ASP A 15 -16.46 -7.89 2.04
CA ASP A 15 -16.63 -7.28 0.73
C ASP A 15 -15.55 -6.22 0.53
N ILE A 16 -14.97 -6.17 -0.67
CA ILE A 16 -13.92 -5.21 -1.03
C ILE A 16 -14.57 -3.92 -1.51
N LYS A 17 -14.05 -2.79 -1.06
CA LYS A 17 -14.48 -1.44 -1.45
C LYS A 17 -13.28 -0.58 -1.82
N ASN A 18 -13.53 0.48 -2.58
CA ASN A 18 -12.52 1.46 -2.91
C ASN A 18 -12.15 2.30 -1.66
N LEU A 19 -10.87 2.27 -1.28
CA LEU A 19 -10.34 2.97 -0.11
C LEU A 19 -10.44 4.49 -0.26
N ASP A 20 -10.17 5.02 -1.43
CA ASP A 20 -10.08 6.46 -1.68
C ASP A 20 -11.41 7.17 -1.42
N LEU A 21 -12.54 6.44 -1.60
CA LEU A 21 -13.87 6.94 -1.28
C LEU A 21 -14.19 6.98 0.21
N GLN A 22 -13.33 6.42 1.06
CA GLN A 22 -13.48 6.35 2.50
C GLN A 22 -12.57 7.34 3.25
N ALA A 23 -11.74 8.08 2.53
CA ALA A 23 -10.90 9.10 3.13
C ALA A 23 -11.76 10.18 3.81
N VAL A 24 -11.43 10.50 5.06
CA VAL A 24 -12.08 11.62 5.78
C VAL A 24 -11.54 12.96 5.34
N GLN A 25 -10.32 12.97 4.80
CA GLN A 25 -9.68 14.14 4.25
C GLN A 25 -8.66 13.76 3.19
N ARG A 26 -8.59 14.56 2.13
CA ARG A 26 -7.49 14.55 1.16
C ARG A 26 -6.60 15.76 1.45
N LEU A 27 -5.32 15.52 1.66
CA LEU A 27 -4.36 16.59 1.94
C LEU A 27 -3.90 17.26 0.63
N PRO A 28 -3.37 18.49 0.70
CA PRO A 28 -2.68 19.10 -0.43
C PRO A 28 -1.58 18.19 -0.97
N ALA A 29 -1.33 18.27 -2.26
CA ALA A 29 -0.29 17.48 -2.90
C ALA A 29 1.08 17.74 -2.24
N VAL A 30 1.74 16.69 -1.80
CA VAL A 30 3.12 16.73 -1.30
C VAL A 30 4.13 16.66 -2.44
N TYR A 31 3.69 16.20 -3.59
CA TYR A 31 4.41 16.24 -4.86
C TYR A 31 3.44 16.70 -5.95
N PRO A 32 3.76 17.78 -6.69
CA PRO A 32 2.86 18.33 -7.70
C PRO A 32 2.81 17.42 -8.93
N GLU A 33 1.77 17.61 -9.75
CA GLU A 33 1.75 17.04 -11.10
C GLU A 33 3.05 17.39 -11.85
N SER A 34 3.62 16.41 -12.51
CA SER A 34 4.88 16.58 -13.22
C SER A 34 4.92 15.72 -14.49
N LYS A 35 5.95 15.95 -15.30
CA LYS A 35 6.23 15.13 -16.49
C LYS A 35 7.57 14.45 -16.32
N SER A 36 7.63 13.18 -16.65
CA SER A 36 8.87 12.41 -16.64
C SER A 36 9.16 11.88 -18.04
N GLU A 37 10.40 12.05 -18.47
CA GLU A 37 10.91 11.41 -19.70
C GLU A 37 11.45 10.03 -19.35
N VAL A 38 10.81 9.00 -19.89
CA VAL A 38 11.20 7.61 -19.67
C VAL A 38 11.70 7.02 -20.98
N ALA A 39 12.90 6.46 -20.95
CA ALA A 39 13.40 5.70 -22.10
C ALA A 39 12.65 4.38 -22.21
N ARG A 40 12.01 4.14 -23.36
CA ARG A 40 11.42 2.83 -23.64
C ARG A 40 12.53 1.79 -23.88
N PRO A 41 12.33 0.55 -23.40
CA PRO A 41 13.18 -0.55 -23.84
C PRO A 41 13.11 -0.69 -25.36
N VAL A 42 14.24 -0.67 -26.02
CA VAL A 42 14.35 -0.86 -27.49
C VAL A 42 15.06 -2.16 -27.79
N PRO A 43 14.72 -2.86 -28.89
CA PRO A 43 15.50 -4.02 -29.36
C PRO A 43 16.95 -3.63 -29.61
N LEU A 44 17.86 -4.60 -29.50
CA LEU A 44 19.29 -4.40 -29.76
C LEU A 44 19.48 -3.84 -31.17
N GLY A 45 20.08 -2.64 -31.29
CA GLY A 45 20.23 -1.95 -32.58
C GLY A 45 19.12 -0.97 -32.96
N GLY A 46 18.07 -0.86 -32.17
CA GLY A 46 17.00 0.14 -32.35
C GLY A 46 17.40 1.54 -31.86
N SER A 47 16.73 2.57 -32.34
CA SER A 47 16.87 3.94 -31.85
C SER A 47 16.23 4.10 -30.47
N LYS A 48 16.86 4.88 -29.60
CA LYS A 48 16.31 5.21 -28.28
C LYS A 48 15.09 6.13 -28.46
N GLU A 49 13.93 5.66 -28.05
CA GLU A 49 12.72 6.47 -27.99
C GLU A 49 12.52 6.97 -26.55
N LEU A 50 12.31 8.28 -26.41
CA LEU A 50 11.88 8.88 -25.15
C LEU A 50 10.36 8.98 -25.17
N HIS A 51 9.76 8.55 -24.09
CA HIS A 51 8.32 8.70 -23.84
C HIS A 51 8.13 9.68 -22.68
N VAL A 52 7.30 10.67 -22.90
CA VAL A 52 6.88 11.59 -21.83
C VAL A 52 5.66 10.98 -21.14
N SER A 53 5.79 10.74 -19.86
CA SER A 53 4.68 10.28 -19.01
C SER A 53 4.25 11.41 -18.09
N ASP A 54 2.94 11.66 -18.03
CA ASP A 54 2.37 12.54 -17.03
C ASP A 54 2.30 11.79 -15.69
N LEU A 55 2.90 12.39 -14.66
CA LEU A 55 2.86 11.87 -13.29
C LEU A 55 1.80 12.65 -12.52
N PRO A 56 0.76 11.99 -11.99
CA PRO A 56 -0.27 12.66 -11.20
C PRO A 56 0.32 13.25 -9.91
N PRO A 57 -0.34 14.25 -9.31
CA PRO A 57 0.07 14.75 -8.01
C PRO A 57 -0.08 13.67 -6.93
N VAL A 58 0.83 13.66 -5.97
CA VAL A 58 0.73 12.76 -4.81
C VAL A 58 -0.03 13.48 -3.69
N GLU A 59 -1.28 13.09 -3.51
CA GLU A 59 -2.19 13.66 -2.50
C GLU A 59 -2.44 12.65 -1.37
N PRO A 60 -1.85 12.85 -0.18
CA PRO A 60 -2.04 11.93 0.93
C PRO A 60 -3.49 11.91 1.41
N LEU A 61 -3.96 10.73 1.79
CA LEU A 61 -5.31 10.49 2.29
C LEU A 61 -5.29 10.24 3.80
N VAL A 62 -6.25 10.83 4.52
CA VAL A 62 -6.42 10.64 5.95
C VAL A 62 -7.61 9.76 6.22
N PHE A 63 -7.45 8.80 7.12
CA PHE A 63 -8.48 7.85 7.53
C PHE A 63 -8.59 7.80 9.05
N ASN A 64 -9.79 7.54 9.56
CA ASN A 64 -10.03 7.26 10.97
C ASN A 64 -10.34 5.78 11.18
N ASN A 65 -9.83 5.21 12.29
CA ASN A 65 -10.13 3.84 12.73
C ASN A 65 -9.86 2.76 11.66
N LEU A 66 -8.82 2.95 10.86
CA LEU A 66 -8.40 2.00 9.84
C LEU A 66 -7.53 0.91 10.47
N GLN A 67 -7.78 -0.35 10.11
CA GLN A 67 -6.91 -1.46 10.42
C GLN A 67 -6.08 -1.81 9.19
N ALA A 68 -4.78 -1.83 9.36
CA ALA A 68 -3.83 -2.25 8.33
C ALA A 68 -3.16 -3.55 8.75
N GLN A 69 -2.80 -4.38 7.80
CA GLN A 69 -2.09 -5.63 8.02
C GLN A 69 -0.76 -5.59 7.28
N SER A 70 0.33 -5.81 8.00
CA SER A 70 1.67 -5.87 7.41
C SER A 70 1.72 -6.93 6.29
N GLY A 71 2.36 -6.60 5.17
CA GLY A 71 2.45 -7.48 4.01
C GLY A 71 1.17 -7.57 3.16
N SER A 72 0.18 -6.71 3.39
CA SER A 72 -1.05 -6.65 2.61
C SER A 72 -1.37 -5.22 2.20
N SER A 73 -1.88 -5.03 0.99
CA SER A 73 -2.46 -3.75 0.52
C SER A 73 -3.96 -3.66 0.82
N VAL A 74 -4.47 -4.56 1.66
CA VAL A 74 -5.87 -4.54 2.10
C VAL A 74 -5.97 -3.91 3.47
N PHE A 75 -6.82 -2.90 3.57
CA PHE A 75 -7.17 -2.23 4.81
C PHE A 75 -8.55 -2.68 5.27
N ARG A 76 -8.81 -2.58 6.57
CA ARG A 76 -10.10 -2.94 7.16
C ARG A 76 -10.69 -1.77 7.93
N HIS A 77 -11.99 -1.55 7.74
CA HIS A 77 -12.76 -0.62 8.54
C HIS A 77 -14.16 -1.22 8.80
N HIS A 78 -14.49 -1.44 10.06
CA HIS A 78 -15.72 -2.15 10.47
C HIS A 78 -15.88 -3.51 9.78
N SER A 79 -16.95 -3.67 8.99
CA SER A 79 -17.35 -4.92 8.32
C SER A 79 -16.89 -5.00 6.86
N SER A 80 -16.08 -4.06 6.40
CA SER A 80 -15.62 -3.99 5.00
C SER A 80 -14.08 -4.03 4.91
N ALA A 81 -13.59 -4.53 3.80
CA ALA A 81 -12.21 -4.43 3.39
C ALA A 81 -12.07 -3.37 2.30
N PHE A 82 -10.92 -2.74 2.20
CA PHE A 82 -10.66 -1.64 1.30
C PHE A 82 -9.31 -1.81 0.62
N VAL A 83 -9.25 -1.42 -0.64
CA VAL A 83 -8.02 -1.33 -1.44
C VAL A 83 -8.00 0.00 -2.17
N GLY A 84 -6.81 0.49 -2.52
CA GLY A 84 -6.67 1.71 -3.31
C GLY A 84 -7.38 1.61 -4.67
N SER A 85 -7.74 2.75 -5.28
CA SER A 85 -8.47 2.83 -6.55
C SER A 85 -7.83 2.00 -7.64
N GLU A 86 -6.53 2.07 -7.81
CA GLU A 86 -5.79 1.33 -8.84
C GLU A 86 -5.99 -0.19 -8.73
N ILE A 87 -5.98 -0.72 -7.50
CA ILE A 87 -6.24 -2.15 -7.26
C ILE A 87 -7.73 -2.44 -7.46
N TYR A 88 -8.61 -1.57 -6.97
CA TYR A 88 -10.06 -1.75 -7.03
C TYR A 88 -10.59 -1.85 -8.46
N GLU A 89 -10.08 -1.02 -9.36
CA GLU A 89 -10.46 -1.01 -10.77
C GLU A 89 -10.01 -2.27 -11.55
N HIS A 90 -9.08 -3.03 -10.97
CA HIS A 90 -8.47 -4.20 -11.61
C HIS A 90 -8.55 -5.47 -10.76
N LEU A 91 -9.53 -5.59 -9.86
CA LEU A 91 -9.70 -6.75 -8.97
C LEU A 91 -9.76 -8.09 -9.68
N ASP A 92 -10.22 -8.11 -10.96
CA ASP A 92 -10.26 -9.28 -11.82
C ASP A 92 -8.88 -9.74 -12.32
N ARG A 93 -7.86 -8.88 -12.23
CA ARG A 93 -6.51 -9.10 -12.78
C ARG A 93 -5.42 -9.12 -11.72
N VAL A 94 -5.67 -8.50 -10.56
CA VAL A 94 -4.67 -8.36 -9.50
C VAL A 94 -4.71 -9.57 -8.57
N ARG A 95 -3.57 -10.25 -8.43
CA ARG A 95 -3.36 -11.20 -7.35
C ARG A 95 -2.93 -10.42 -6.09
N MET A 96 -3.76 -10.50 -5.06
CA MET A 96 -3.45 -9.91 -3.75
C MET A 96 -3.10 -10.98 -2.71
N ASP A 97 -2.74 -12.18 -3.17
CA ASP A 97 -2.24 -13.24 -2.30
C ASP A 97 -0.87 -12.80 -1.79
N ASN A 98 -0.74 -12.63 -0.50
CA ASN A 98 0.55 -12.29 0.06
C ASN A 98 1.35 -13.55 0.43
N GLU A 99 2.67 -13.38 0.60
CA GLU A 99 3.64 -14.42 0.93
C GLU A 99 3.31 -15.22 2.19
N TYR A 100 2.41 -14.70 3.05
CA TYR A 100 2.05 -15.27 4.35
C TYR A 100 0.64 -15.86 4.39
N GLU A 101 -0.01 -16.04 3.25
CA GLU A 101 -1.40 -16.52 3.16
C GLU A 101 -2.36 -15.77 4.10
N THR A 102 -2.08 -14.49 4.37
CA THR A 102 -2.89 -13.69 5.28
C THR A 102 -4.07 -13.03 4.59
N CYS A 103 -4.07 -13.01 3.26
CA CYS A 103 -5.08 -12.41 2.40
C CYS A 103 -5.35 -13.31 1.19
N ILE A 104 -6.61 -13.65 0.95
CA ILE A 104 -7.04 -14.43 -0.22
C ILE A 104 -8.18 -13.66 -0.89
N VAL A 105 -8.01 -13.28 -2.16
CA VAL A 105 -9.02 -12.52 -2.91
C VAL A 105 -9.72 -13.39 -3.91
N GLN A 106 -11.04 -13.22 -4.02
CA GLN A 106 -11.88 -13.84 -5.05
C GLN A 106 -12.98 -12.88 -5.47
N GLY A 107 -12.84 -12.30 -6.66
CA GLY A 107 -13.76 -11.27 -7.17
C GLY A 107 -13.77 -10.04 -6.24
N ASP A 108 -14.95 -9.63 -5.83
CA ASP A 108 -15.19 -8.51 -4.93
C ASP A 108 -15.09 -8.84 -3.43
N ARG A 109 -14.54 -10.01 -3.10
CA ARG A 109 -14.41 -10.49 -1.72
C ARG A 109 -12.99 -10.82 -1.35
N VAL A 110 -12.68 -10.61 -0.08
CA VAL A 110 -11.41 -10.98 0.52
C VAL A 110 -11.63 -11.78 1.80
N ALA A 111 -10.85 -12.85 1.96
CA ALA A 111 -10.69 -13.54 3.23
C ALA A 111 -9.40 -13.07 3.89
N LEU A 112 -9.49 -12.43 5.05
CA LEU A 112 -8.36 -11.96 5.84
C LEU A 112 -8.15 -12.87 7.05
N LYS A 113 -6.91 -13.26 7.30
CA LYS A 113 -6.54 -14.01 8.49
C LYS A 113 -6.74 -13.15 9.74
N CYS A 114 -7.43 -13.70 10.74
CA CYS A 114 -7.62 -13.04 12.01
C CYS A 114 -6.34 -13.11 12.83
N LEU A 115 -5.57 -12.03 12.84
CA LEU A 115 -4.33 -11.88 13.61
C LEU A 115 -4.60 -11.01 14.85
N GLY A 116 -3.65 -11.03 15.78
CA GLY A 116 -3.64 -10.08 16.90
C GLY A 116 -3.62 -8.63 16.40
N VAL A 117 -4.25 -7.73 17.12
CA VAL A 117 -4.35 -6.31 16.77
C VAL A 117 -3.54 -5.49 17.76
N THR A 118 -2.60 -4.70 17.26
CA THR A 118 -1.94 -3.64 18.04
C THR A 118 -2.64 -2.32 17.74
N LYS A 119 -3.10 -1.64 18.78
CA LYS A 119 -3.71 -0.33 18.65
C LYS A 119 -2.63 0.74 18.60
N ILE A 120 -2.68 1.59 17.56
CA ILE A 120 -1.82 2.76 17.38
C ILE A 120 -2.75 3.96 17.22
N ASP A 121 -2.54 5.01 18.03
CA ASP A 121 -3.46 6.16 18.03
C ASP A 121 -3.38 6.95 16.73
N LYS A 122 -2.21 7.02 16.12
CA LYS A 122 -1.94 7.72 14.86
C LYS A 122 -0.68 7.19 14.21
N GLY A 123 -0.60 7.27 12.87
CA GLY A 123 0.58 6.82 12.14
C GLY A 123 0.51 7.14 10.65
N ILE A 124 1.65 7.11 9.99
CA ILE A 124 1.80 7.24 8.55
C ILE A 124 2.13 5.85 8.02
N CYS A 125 1.29 5.30 7.15
CA CYS A 125 1.43 3.95 6.62
C CYS A 125 2.41 3.95 5.43
N ALA A 126 3.53 3.25 5.57
CA ALA A 126 4.54 3.05 4.53
C ALA A 126 4.84 1.54 4.36
N PHE A 127 3.81 0.75 4.20
CA PHE A 127 3.89 -0.68 3.93
C PHE A 127 2.67 -1.17 3.15
N GLY A 128 2.79 -2.33 2.53
CA GLY A 128 1.72 -3.00 1.81
C GLY A 128 2.19 -4.37 1.32
N GLN A 129 1.54 -4.89 0.29
CA GLN A 129 1.93 -6.14 -0.34
C GLN A 129 3.35 -6.04 -0.92
N GLY A 130 4.18 -7.05 -0.69
CA GLY A 130 5.56 -7.08 -1.19
C GLY A 130 6.53 -6.16 -0.44
N SER A 131 6.12 -5.48 0.63
CA SER A 131 6.97 -4.53 1.36
C SER A 131 8.21 -5.16 2.02
N SER A 132 8.26 -6.49 2.15
CA SER A 132 9.44 -7.26 2.54
C SER A 132 10.40 -7.54 1.37
N ASN A 133 10.00 -7.28 0.13
CA ASN A 133 10.83 -7.41 -1.06
C ASN A 133 11.58 -6.10 -1.33
N TRP A 134 12.90 -6.19 -1.58
CA TRP A 134 13.76 -5.03 -1.80
C TRP A 134 13.29 -4.12 -2.92
N TYR A 135 12.83 -4.69 -4.05
CA TYR A 135 12.33 -3.90 -5.18
C TYR A 135 11.12 -3.06 -4.79
N HIS A 136 10.11 -3.68 -4.19
CA HIS A 136 8.90 -2.97 -3.74
C HIS A 136 9.23 -1.94 -2.64
N TRP A 137 10.16 -2.29 -1.74
CA TRP A 137 10.61 -1.34 -0.73
C TRP A 137 11.16 -0.06 -1.36
N VAL A 138 12.13 -0.18 -2.26
CA VAL A 138 12.80 0.98 -2.87
C VAL A 138 11.88 1.73 -3.84
N ALA A 139 11.06 1.02 -4.62
CA ALA A 139 10.24 1.62 -5.67
C ALA A 139 8.91 2.21 -5.19
N GLU A 140 8.32 1.65 -4.11
CA GLU A 140 6.95 1.98 -3.70
C GLU A 140 6.88 2.56 -2.28
N TYR A 141 7.59 1.97 -1.31
CA TYR A 141 7.43 2.34 0.10
C TYR A 141 8.43 3.37 0.60
N LEU A 142 9.70 3.29 0.19
CA LEU A 142 10.70 4.30 0.51
C LEU A 142 10.32 5.70 0.00
N PRO A 143 9.78 5.88 -1.23
CA PRO A 143 9.22 7.16 -1.65
C PRO A 143 8.15 7.70 -0.70
N THR A 144 7.27 6.84 -0.17
CA THR A 144 6.27 7.25 0.82
C THR A 144 6.92 7.76 2.11
N VAL A 145 7.99 7.10 2.58
CA VAL A 145 8.77 7.55 3.74
C VAL A 145 9.36 8.93 3.47
N LEU A 146 10.01 9.14 2.32
CA LEU A 146 10.61 10.42 1.95
C LEU A 146 9.57 11.53 1.81
N LEU A 147 8.45 11.25 1.14
CA LEU A 147 7.36 12.22 0.95
C LEU A 147 6.65 12.57 2.26
N SER A 148 6.70 11.70 3.26
CA SER A 148 6.10 11.99 4.58
C SER A 148 6.70 13.22 5.27
N GLN A 149 7.94 13.59 4.93
CA GLN A 149 8.62 14.79 5.44
C GLN A 149 7.97 16.09 4.91
N HIS A 150 7.21 16.02 3.83
CA HIS A 150 6.49 17.13 3.23
C HIS A 150 5.04 17.26 3.67
N LEU A 151 4.60 16.40 4.58
CA LEU A 151 3.25 16.50 5.14
C LEU A 151 3.07 17.80 5.94
N PRO A 152 1.84 18.33 6.04
CA PRO A 152 1.54 19.45 6.91
C PRO A 152 2.02 19.23 8.35
N SER A 153 2.44 20.28 9.04
CA SER A 153 3.04 20.24 10.38
C SER A 153 2.18 19.50 11.43
N ALA A 154 0.86 19.46 11.23
CA ALA A 154 -0.06 18.69 12.06
C ALA A 154 0.26 17.17 12.10
N TYR A 155 0.99 16.66 11.11
CA TYR A 155 1.37 15.25 10.98
C TYR A 155 2.85 14.99 11.29
N ALA A 156 3.67 16.02 11.54
CA ALA A 156 5.11 15.91 11.74
C ALA A 156 5.54 15.00 12.90
N GLY A 157 4.67 14.80 13.88
CA GLY A 157 4.94 13.91 15.03
C GLY A 157 4.31 12.52 14.91
N TYR A 158 3.77 12.15 13.74
CA TYR A 158 3.17 10.83 13.55
C TYR A 158 4.26 9.80 13.30
N PRO A 159 4.24 8.64 13.99
CA PRO A 159 5.20 7.57 13.71
C PRO A 159 4.99 7.01 12.32
N LEU A 160 6.10 6.70 11.64
CA LEU A 160 6.09 5.90 10.42
C LEU A 160 5.83 4.44 10.78
N LEU A 161 4.84 3.86 10.11
CA LEU A 161 4.54 2.43 10.21
C LEU A 161 5.20 1.75 9.01
N VAL A 162 6.26 1.02 9.28
CA VAL A 162 7.07 0.33 8.25
C VAL A 162 7.02 -1.18 8.46
N PRO A 163 7.33 -2.01 7.45
CA PRO A 163 7.42 -3.46 7.63
C PRO A 163 8.59 -3.81 8.57
N GLU A 164 8.51 -4.95 9.27
CA GLU A 164 9.57 -5.42 10.15
C GLU A 164 10.93 -5.55 9.42
N ALA A 165 10.92 -5.94 8.15
CA ALA A 165 12.10 -6.01 7.31
C ALA A 165 12.88 -4.68 7.25
N ALA A 166 12.18 -3.55 7.25
CA ALA A 166 12.79 -2.23 7.24
C ALA A 166 13.59 -1.91 8.53
N LEU A 167 13.34 -2.64 9.60
CA LEU A 167 14.02 -2.47 10.89
C LEU A 167 15.07 -3.54 11.16
N THR A 168 14.96 -4.72 10.54
CA THR A 168 15.77 -5.91 10.87
C THR A 168 16.76 -6.29 9.77
N VAL A 169 16.43 -6.01 8.51
CA VAL A 169 17.32 -6.31 7.37
C VAL A 169 18.24 -5.12 7.13
N PRO A 170 19.59 -5.28 7.20
CA PRO A 170 20.54 -4.18 7.12
C PRO A 170 20.33 -3.28 5.90
N SER A 171 20.18 -3.85 4.69
CA SER A 171 20.00 -3.07 3.47
C SER A 171 18.74 -2.20 3.47
N PHE A 172 17.66 -2.65 4.11
CA PHE A 172 16.45 -1.85 4.28
C PHE A 172 16.65 -0.76 5.34
N LYS A 173 17.23 -1.13 6.48
CA LYS A 173 17.47 -0.22 7.58
C LYS A 173 18.34 0.96 7.16
N ASP A 174 19.42 0.69 6.42
CA ASP A 174 20.33 1.72 5.92
C ASP A 174 19.62 2.79 5.07
N THR A 175 18.47 2.47 4.44
CA THR A 175 17.67 3.45 3.69
C THR A 175 16.83 4.35 4.58
N LEU A 176 16.58 3.99 5.83
CA LEU A 176 15.85 4.83 6.79
C LEU A 176 16.76 5.82 7.53
N ASP A 177 18.07 5.60 7.48
CA ASP A 177 19.09 6.45 8.11
C ASP A 177 19.61 7.55 7.16
N LEU A 178 19.04 7.65 5.92
CA LEU A 178 19.33 8.68 4.93
C LEU A 178 18.53 9.95 5.19
#